data_9bcfa00b745e619b75c6fcd397b90687
#
_entry.id   9bcfa00b745e619b75c6fcd397b90687
#
_cell.length_a   1.000
_cell.length_b   1.000
_cell.length_c   1.000
_cell.angle_alpha   90.00
_cell.angle_beta   90.00
_cell.angle_gamma   90.00
#
_symmetry.space_group_name_H-M   'P 1'
#
loop_
_entity.id
_entity.type
_entity.pdbx_description
1 polymer ?
#
loop_
_entity_poly.entity_id
_entity_poly.type
_entity_poly.pdbx_seq_one_letter_code
_entity_poly.pdbx_strand_id
1 'polypeptide(L)'
;MRYVKLHHDRLQGLKGKQVPEGVKVCLVLGAKLRPDNSLSPILQLRVRLVSILANTYPDWTFYISGCRSDTTVIYRTLVEEYHIPEERFVLDFCGYNTFRSVWNMEMHFGQTRYYILTSSFHIARSLRIARWLGYDACGIDISDYEKVKTNPYFWREQLAALRSLWLVFCVRTPICYIESWIYRKILIRRLRRNEQQFDAQNEQILQRAMKNVDKSMPLTEYFFCQLMEGGSSTEFTQPMEEERLMVSLSHVDCTTVMEDVLALALCYRDGRATLDDLKDYYRRMHYQDGVISFATRNHYFTWIMQSAIKEGFVERISPDKPVFPFTGVQDMQPSYMTRNKYLFRPQMDDEKNYEAIALRQQQRVRFTYIPRELLNMPQDSELGVIRDGDIMAVVCDQHSWARGVEIKHLLIAKWIDGRLHFYHATTNGLGLADMDAYTYMKDKFTMIGVAVYRF
;
A
#
# COMPACT_ATOMS: atom_id res chain seq x y z
N MET A 1 -10.60 10.44 -33.11
CA MET A 1 -9.86 10.61 -31.87
C MET A 1 -9.65 12.09 -31.65
N ARG A 2 -9.85 12.57 -30.42
CA ARG A 2 -9.67 13.98 -30.10
C ARG A 2 -8.32 14.19 -29.45
N TYR A 3 -7.55 15.17 -29.94
CA TYR A 3 -6.24 15.54 -29.41
C TYR A 3 -6.18 17.03 -29.18
N VAL A 4 -5.54 17.44 -28.09
CA VAL A 4 -5.12 18.80 -27.83
C VAL A 4 -3.62 18.85 -27.92
N LYS A 5 -3.08 19.79 -28.69
CA LYS A 5 -1.64 19.96 -28.79
C LYS A 5 -1.13 20.84 -27.65
N LEU A 6 -0.14 20.35 -26.94
CA LEU A 6 0.60 21.14 -25.97
C LEU A 6 1.68 21.92 -26.72
N HIS A 7 1.60 23.25 -26.74
CA HIS A 7 2.56 24.11 -27.41
C HIS A 7 2.96 25.28 -26.48
N HIS A 8 4.26 25.48 -26.31
CA HIS A 8 4.80 26.57 -25.50
C HIS A 8 4.05 26.81 -24.19
N ASP A 9 3.93 25.74 -23.35
CA ASP A 9 3.35 25.79 -22.02
C ASP A 9 1.82 26.05 -21.96
N ARG A 10 1.13 26.01 -23.11
CA ARG A 10 -0.34 26.17 -23.17
C ARG A 10 -0.97 25.10 -24.05
N LEU A 11 -2.13 24.62 -23.66
CA LEU A 11 -2.97 23.81 -24.53
C LEU A 11 -3.54 24.72 -25.61
N GLN A 12 -3.13 24.51 -26.86
CA GLN A 12 -3.74 25.19 -27.99
C GLN A 12 -4.93 24.36 -28.50
N GLY A 13 -5.99 25.07 -28.89
CA GLY A 13 -7.22 24.47 -29.35
C GLY A 13 -7.03 23.46 -30.51
N LEU A 14 -7.89 22.50 -30.54
CA LEU A 14 -7.93 21.44 -31.56
C LEU A 14 -8.12 22.01 -32.95
N LYS A 15 -7.38 21.48 -33.93
CA LYS A 15 -7.85 21.46 -35.30
C LYS A 15 -9.08 20.55 -35.38
N GLY A 16 -10.27 21.15 -35.38
CA GLY A 16 -11.48 20.53 -35.90
C GLY A 16 -12.53 19.91 -34.93
N LYS A 17 -12.35 19.85 -33.59
CA LYS A 17 -13.43 19.47 -32.64
C LYS A 17 -13.13 20.02 -31.24
N GLN A 18 -14.18 20.54 -30.59
CA GLN A 18 -14.10 21.21 -29.29
C GLN A 18 -13.45 20.35 -28.21
N VAL A 19 -12.53 20.98 -27.47
CA VAL A 19 -12.10 20.49 -26.14
C VAL A 19 -13.38 20.36 -25.30
N PRO A 20 -13.56 19.26 -24.52
CA PRO A 20 -14.71 19.18 -23.65
C PRO A 20 -14.68 20.36 -22.67
N GLU A 21 -15.61 21.33 -22.82
CA GLU A 21 -15.72 22.46 -21.90
C GLU A 21 -15.88 21.96 -20.46
N GLY A 22 -15.16 22.56 -19.53
CA GLY A 22 -15.27 22.27 -18.10
C GLY A 22 -14.52 21.02 -17.61
N VAL A 23 -13.75 20.32 -18.46
CA VAL A 23 -12.93 19.18 -18.02
C VAL A 23 -11.66 19.68 -17.33
N LYS A 24 -11.50 19.33 -16.04
CA LYS A 24 -10.39 19.71 -15.17
C LYS A 24 -9.60 18.49 -14.66
N VAL A 25 -9.72 17.35 -15.34
CA VAL A 25 -9.16 16.06 -14.94
C VAL A 25 -8.21 15.55 -16.01
N CYS A 26 -7.01 15.15 -15.60
CA CYS A 26 -5.98 14.59 -16.48
C CYS A 26 -5.49 13.24 -15.94
N LEU A 27 -5.66 12.17 -16.73
CA LEU A 27 -5.05 10.86 -16.48
C LEU A 27 -3.61 10.86 -16.99
N VAL A 28 -2.66 10.67 -16.09
CA VAL A 28 -1.24 10.54 -16.36
C VAL A 28 -0.85 9.07 -16.27
N LEU A 29 -0.46 8.47 -17.40
CA LEU A 29 -0.08 7.06 -17.41
C LEU A 29 1.36 6.87 -16.95
N GLY A 30 1.59 5.90 -16.06
CA GLY A 30 2.90 5.44 -15.63
C GLY A 30 3.70 4.75 -16.75
N ALA A 31 4.96 4.49 -16.49
CA ALA A 31 5.84 3.69 -17.34
C ALA A 31 6.97 3.10 -16.47
N LYS A 32 7.70 2.13 -17.03
CA LYS A 32 8.79 1.45 -16.31
C LYS A 32 9.86 2.45 -15.82
N LEU A 33 10.24 2.33 -14.56
CA LEU A 33 11.38 3.01 -13.97
C LEU A 33 12.72 2.47 -14.52
N ARG A 34 13.81 3.15 -14.25
CA ARG A 34 15.16 2.61 -14.44
C ARG A 34 15.46 1.53 -13.40
N PRO A 35 16.53 0.73 -13.61
CA PRO A 35 16.92 -0.31 -12.62
C PRO A 35 17.27 0.25 -11.23
N ASP A 36 17.71 1.50 -11.15
CA ASP A 36 18.00 2.24 -9.91
C ASP A 36 16.76 2.87 -9.25
N ASN A 37 15.56 2.52 -9.73
CA ASN A 37 14.27 3.11 -9.34
C ASN A 37 14.11 4.60 -9.64
N SER A 38 14.99 5.22 -10.42
CA SER A 38 14.84 6.60 -10.88
C SER A 38 13.88 6.69 -12.09
N LEU A 39 13.41 7.93 -12.36
CA LEU A 39 12.54 8.19 -13.51
C LEU A 39 13.25 7.88 -14.84
N SER A 40 12.63 7.04 -15.67
CA SER A 40 13.08 6.85 -17.05
C SER A 40 12.91 8.15 -17.87
N PRO A 41 13.61 8.32 -19.00
CA PRO A 41 13.47 9.54 -19.83
C PRO A 41 12.01 9.84 -20.24
N ILE A 42 11.22 8.79 -20.46
CA ILE A 42 9.78 8.90 -20.76
C ILE A 42 9.02 9.47 -19.56
N LEU A 43 9.31 8.99 -18.35
CA LEU A 43 8.67 9.49 -17.14
C LEU A 43 9.14 10.90 -16.76
N GLN A 44 10.42 11.21 -16.93
CA GLN A 44 10.94 12.57 -16.74
C GLN A 44 10.20 13.58 -17.62
N LEU A 45 9.97 13.24 -18.90
CA LEU A 45 9.19 14.08 -19.79
C LEU A 45 7.74 14.24 -19.29
N ARG A 46 7.07 13.16 -18.87
CA ARG A 46 5.69 13.22 -18.36
C ARG A 46 5.60 14.09 -17.11
N VAL A 47 6.50 13.89 -16.15
CA VAL A 47 6.57 14.69 -14.91
C VAL A 47 6.73 16.17 -15.23
N ARG A 48 7.67 16.52 -16.11
CA ARG A 48 7.86 17.90 -16.58
C ARG A 48 6.60 18.48 -17.22
N LEU A 49 5.89 17.69 -18.05
CA LEU A 49 4.66 18.17 -18.71
C LEU A 49 3.51 18.30 -17.71
N VAL A 50 3.41 17.43 -16.71
CA VAL A 50 2.44 17.57 -15.62
C VAL A 50 2.72 18.84 -14.83
N SER A 51 3.99 19.17 -14.53
CA SER A 51 4.33 20.39 -13.80
C SER A 51 3.94 21.65 -14.56
N ILE A 52 4.17 21.68 -15.88
CA ILE A 52 3.75 22.77 -16.76
C ILE A 52 2.22 22.92 -16.73
N LEU A 53 1.49 21.81 -16.91
CA LEU A 53 0.02 21.84 -16.90
C LEU A 53 -0.54 22.25 -15.54
N ALA A 54 0.05 21.76 -14.44
CA ALA A 54 -0.39 22.09 -13.10
C ALA A 54 -0.22 23.59 -12.76
N ASN A 55 0.86 24.20 -13.23
CA ASN A 55 1.10 25.63 -13.07
C ASN A 55 0.21 26.47 -13.99
N THR A 56 -0.08 25.97 -15.19
CA THR A 56 -0.93 26.69 -16.16
C THR A 56 -2.40 26.62 -15.80
N TYR A 57 -2.85 25.49 -15.25
CA TYR A 57 -4.24 25.20 -14.88
C TYR A 57 -4.34 24.87 -13.38
N PRO A 58 -4.43 25.88 -12.51
CA PRO A 58 -4.38 25.68 -11.06
C PRO A 58 -5.57 24.91 -10.48
N ASP A 59 -6.64 24.73 -11.22
CA ASP A 59 -7.86 23.99 -10.84
C ASP A 59 -7.94 22.55 -11.38
N TRP A 60 -6.88 22.09 -12.10
CA TRP A 60 -6.86 20.71 -12.61
C TRP A 60 -6.42 19.71 -11.56
N THR A 61 -7.03 18.51 -11.61
CA THR A 61 -6.63 17.33 -10.83
C THR A 61 -5.95 16.32 -11.74
N PHE A 62 -4.82 15.78 -11.29
CA PHE A 62 -4.01 14.81 -12.01
C PHE A 62 -4.13 13.43 -11.39
N TYR A 63 -4.63 12.47 -12.16
CA TYR A 63 -4.72 11.05 -11.77
C TYR A 63 -3.48 10.32 -12.27
N ILE A 64 -2.55 9.98 -11.39
CA ILE A 64 -1.32 9.29 -11.73
C ILE A 64 -1.59 7.80 -11.60
N SER A 65 -1.61 7.07 -12.74
CA SER A 65 -1.99 5.65 -12.79
C SER A 65 -0.85 4.78 -13.30
N GLY A 66 -0.50 3.79 -12.50
CA GLY A 66 0.57 2.83 -12.78
C GLY A 66 0.71 1.77 -11.70
N CYS A 67 1.89 1.14 -11.60
CA CYS A 67 2.26 0.35 -10.45
C CYS A 67 2.63 1.24 -9.26
N ARG A 68 2.66 0.66 -8.05
CA ARG A 68 2.99 1.44 -6.84
C ARG A 68 4.35 2.14 -6.95
N SER A 69 5.36 1.47 -7.52
CA SER A 69 6.71 2.01 -7.64
C SER A 69 6.78 3.26 -8.52
N ASP A 70 6.30 3.19 -9.76
CA ASP A 70 6.37 4.31 -10.70
C ASP A 70 5.44 5.46 -10.30
N THR A 71 4.22 5.17 -9.85
CA THR A 71 3.26 6.15 -9.37
C THR A 71 3.81 6.95 -8.18
N THR A 72 4.45 6.28 -7.22
CA THR A 72 5.04 6.93 -6.04
C THR A 72 6.21 7.85 -6.44
N VAL A 73 7.08 7.40 -7.35
CA VAL A 73 8.24 8.20 -7.78
C VAL A 73 7.78 9.44 -8.57
N ILE A 74 6.81 9.28 -9.48
CA ILE A 74 6.22 10.41 -10.23
C ILE A 74 5.63 11.44 -9.26
N TYR A 75 4.80 10.99 -8.32
CA TYR A 75 4.15 11.85 -7.33
C TYR A 75 5.15 12.61 -6.48
N ARG A 76 6.15 11.91 -5.92
CA ARG A 76 7.21 12.54 -5.11
C ARG A 76 7.92 13.62 -5.88
N THR A 77 8.38 13.34 -7.10
CA THR A 77 9.07 14.32 -7.92
C THR A 77 8.21 15.56 -8.15
N LEU A 78 6.89 15.39 -8.40
CA LEU A 78 5.99 16.52 -8.62
C LEU A 78 5.78 17.38 -7.36
N VAL A 79 5.71 16.75 -6.20
CA VAL A 79 5.50 17.45 -4.92
C VAL A 79 6.82 18.05 -4.38
N GLU A 80 7.89 17.23 -4.32
CA GLU A 80 9.14 17.61 -3.67
C GLU A 80 10.02 18.53 -4.55
N GLU A 81 10.14 18.21 -5.86
CA GLU A 81 11.02 18.97 -6.77
C GLU A 81 10.28 20.09 -7.51
N TYR A 82 9.02 19.86 -7.91
CA TYR A 82 8.23 20.87 -8.64
C TYR A 82 7.28 21.67 -7.73
N HIS A 83 7.23 21.37 -6.44
CA HIS A 83 6.44 22.06 -5.41
C HIS A 83 4.95 22.22 -5.75
N ILE A 84 4.38 21.21 -6.42
CA ILE A 84 2.95 21.20 -6.75
C ILE A 84 2.17 20.68 -5.55
N PRO A 85 1.10 21.37 -5.12
CA PRO A 85 0.31 20.97 -3.97
C PRO A 85 -0.23 19.53 -4.06
N GLU A 86 -0.14 18.77 -2.98
CA GLU A 86 -0.50 17.35 -2.93
C GLU A 86 -1.96 17.07 -3.28
N GLU A 87 -2.86 17.99 -2.91
CA GLU A 87 -4.30 17.91 -3.18
C GLU A 87 -4.65 17.90 -4.67
N ARG A 88 -3.69 18.25 -5.52
CA ARG A 88 -3.83 18.22 -6.98
C ARG A 88 -3.70 16.81 -7.56
N PHE A 89 -3.29 15.82 -6.74
CA PHE A 89 -3.01 14.48 -7.21
C PHE A 89 -3.94 13.44 -6.61
N VAL A 90 -4.36 12.49 -7.46
CA VAL A 90 -5.02 11.25 -7.08
C VAL A 90 -4.17 10.09 -7.60
N LEU A 91 -3.81 9.15 -6.73
CA LEU A 91 -2.91 8.05 -7.07
C LEU A 91 -3.69 6.76 -7.31
N ASP A 92 -3.50 6.18 -8.49
CA ASP A 92 -4.02 4.87 -8.87
C ASP A 92 -2.87 3.86 -8.95
N PHE A 93 -2.73 3.04 -7.92
CA PHE A 93 -1.72 1.98 -7.84
C PHE A 93 -2.12 0.68 -8.55
N CYS A 94 -3.33 0.63 -9.12
CA CYS A 94 -3.88 -0.54 -9.81
C CYS A 94 -3.85 -0.42 -11.33
N GLY A 95 -3.15 0.58 -11.84
CA GLY A 95 -2.96 0.82 -13.27
C GLY A 95 -1.92 -0.09 -13.92
N TYR A 96 -1.95 -1.41 -13.67
CA TYR A 96 -0.95 -2.38 -14.18
C TYR A 96 -0.84 -2.46 -15.70
N ASN A 97 -1.82 -1.96 -16.41
CA ASN A 97 -1.82 -1.83 -17.85
C ASN A 97 -2.78 -0.71 -18.29
N THR A 98 -2.66 -0.27 -19.53
CA THR A 98 -3.45 0.85 -20.07
C THR A 98 -4.96 0.65 -19.97
N PHE A 99 -5.43 -0.59 -20.17
CA PHE A 99 -6.87 -0.90 -20.04
C PHE A 99 -7.33 -0.62 -18.60
N ARG A 100 -6.59 -1.10 -17.59
CA ARG A 100 -6.90 -0.87 -16.17
C ARG A 100 -6.85 0.61 -15.82
N SER A 101 -5.82 1.33 -16.22
CA SER A 101 -5.71 2.76 -15.96
C SER A 101 -6.91 3.55 -16.50
N VAL A 102 -7.34 3.25 -17.73
CA VAL A 102 -8.48 3.93 -18.36
C VAL A 102 -9.80 3.49 -17.71
N TRP A 103 -9.96 2.20 -17.41
CA TRP A 103 -11.16 1.65 -16.77
C TRP A 103 -11.33 2.14 -15.32
N ASN A 104 -10.24 2.27 -14.58
CA ASN A 104 -10.24 2.77 -13.21
C ASN A 104 -10.77 4.21 -13.11
N MET A 105 -10.63 5.02 -14.15
CA MET A 105 -11.14 6.41 -14.13
C MET A 105 -12.64 6.47 -13.82
N GLU A 106 -13.46 5.60 -14.44
CA GLU A 106 -14.88 5.51 -14.09
C GLU A 106 -15.12 4.69 -12.83
N MET A 107 -14.58 3.48 -12.81
CA MET A 107 -14.92 2.48 -11.79
C MET A 107 -14.50 2.88 -10.38
N HIS A 108 -13.42 3.65 -10.24
CA HIS A 108 -12.85 4.00 -8.94
C HIS A 108 -12.98 5.49 -8.62
N PHE A 109 -12.98 6.33 -9.66
CA PHE A 109 -12.95 7.77 -9.49
C PHE A 109 -14.20 8.46 -10.05
N GLY A 110 -15.12 7.71 -10.68
CA GLY A 110 -16.35 8.25 -11.27
C GLY A 110 -16.09 9.21 -12.45
N GLN A 111 -14.91 9.13 -13.08
CA GLN A 111 -14.51 10.05 -14.14
C GLN A 111 -14.66 9.39 -15.51
N THR A 112 -15.62 9.89 -16.30
CA THR A 112 -15.83 9.45 -17.69
C THR A 112 -15.40 10.49 -18.71
N ARG A 113 -15.02 11.71 -18.26
CA ARG A 113 -14.56 12.83 -19.09
C ARG A 113 -13.24 13.36 -18.56
N TYR A 114 -12.16 13.19 -19.35
CA TYR A 114 -10.82 13.55 -18.92
C TYR A 114 -9.81 13.67 -20.06
N TYR A 115 -8.69 14.34 -19.78
CA TYR A 115 -7.52 14.32 -20.65
C TYR A 115 -6.65 13.08 -20.36
N ILE A 116 -5.91 12.62 -21.38
CA ILE A 116 -4.89 11.56 -21.22
C ILE A 116 -3.53 12.14 -21.61
N LEU A 117 -2.59 12.11 -20.68
CA LEU A 117 -1.19 12.45 -20.89
C LEU A 117 -0.35 11.17 -20.93
N THR A 118 0.24 10.89 -22.08
CA THR A 118 1.17 9.76 -22.28
C THR A 118 2.00 10.02 -23.54
N SER A 119 2.94 9.10 -23.86
CA SER A 119 3.77 9.21 -25.08
C SER A 119 2.95 9.15 -26.35
N SER A 120 3.39 9.82 -27.40
CA SER A 120 2.69 9.92 -28.69
C SER A 120 2.37 8.58 -29.30
N PHE A 121 3.28 7.59 -29.20
CA PHE A 121 3.06 6.23 -29.69
C PHE A 121 2.00 5.46 -28.90
N HIS A 122 1.72 5.85 -27.67
CA HIS A 122 0.84 5.15 -26.75
C HIS A 122 -0.57 5.75 -26.68
N ILE A 123 -0.72 7.03 -27.01
CA ILE A 123 -1.96 7.78 -26.82
C ILE A 123 -3.11 7.24 -27.66
N ALA A 124 -2.83 6.81 -28.91
CA ALA A 124 -3.85 6.26 -29.81
C ALA A 124 -4.54 5.02 -29.23
N ARG A 125 -3.78 4.13 -28.57
CA ARG A 125 -4.33 2.95 -27.89
C ARG A 125 -5.15 3.33 -26.68
N SER A 126 -4.67 4.26 -25.87
CA SER A 126 -5.37 4.76 -24.67
C SER A 126 -6.73 5.36 -25.02
N LEU A 127 -6.80 6.20 -26.06
CA LEU A 127 -8.04 6.79 -26.56
C LEU A 127 -8.99 5.77 -27.19
N ARG A 128 -8.47 4.72 -27.84
CA ARG A 128 -9.28 3.61 -28.35
C ARG A 128 -9.98 2.86 -27.22
N ILE A 129 -9.24 2.55 -26.14
CA ILE A 129 -9.79 1.91 -24.95
C ILE A 129 -10.88 2.78 -24.31
N ALA A 130 -10.61 4.07 -24.11
CA ALA A 130 -11.59 5.01 -23.57
C ALA A 130 -12.87 5.04 -24.41
N ARG A 131 -12.76 5.09 -25.75
CA ARG A 131 -13.90 5.04 -26.66
C ARG A 131 -14.67 3.72 -26.55
N TRP A 132 -13.99 2.58 -26.50
CA TRP A 132 -14.63 1.28 -26.37
C TRP A 132 -15.38 1.14 -25.04
N LEU A 133 -14.88 1.80 -23.99
CA LEU A 133 -15.57 1.88 -22.70
C LEU A 133 -16.69 2.93 -22.65
N GLY A 134 -16.82 3.76 -23.71
CA GLY A 134 -17.84 4.80 -23.79
C GLY A 134 -17.48 6.12 -23.11
N TYR A 135 -16.16 6.32 -22.80
CA TYR A 135 -15.69 7.51 -22.12
C TYR A 135 -15.36 8.64 -23.11
N ASP A 136 -15.58 9.88 -22.68
CA ASP A 136 -15.27 11.10 -23.42
C ASP A 136 -13.85 11.58 -23.08
N ALA A 137 -12.84 10.92 -23.64
CA ALA A 137 -11.45 11.25 -23.39
C ALA A 137 -10.80 12.02 -24.55
N CYS A 138 -9.92 12.94 -24.20
CA CYS A 138 -9.12 13.73 -25.13
C CYS A 138 -7.61 13.51 -24.86
N GLY A 139 -6.83 13.22 -25.91
CA GLY A 139 -5.39 13.05 -25.78
C GLY A 139 -4.65 14.38 -25.76
N ILE A 140 -3.63 14.51 -24.91
CA ILE A 140 -2.67 15.61 -24.98
C ILE A 140 -1.55 15.19 -25.92
N ASP A 141 -1.43 15.87 -27.06
CA ASP A 141 -0.37 15.61 -28.04
C ASP A 141 0.92 16.29 -27.59
N ILE A 142 1.91 15.47 -27.27
CA ILE A 142 3.23 15.87 -26.79
C ILE A 142 4.35 15.62 -27.81
N SER A 143 3.99 15.39 -29.09
CA SER A 143 4.95 15.02 -30.13
C SER A 143 6.08 16.03 -30.32
N ASP A 144 5.85 17.31 -30.04
CA ASP A 144 6.86 18.36 -30.15
C ASP A 144 7.94 18.27 -29.04
N TYR A 145 7.64 17.57 -27.94
CA TYR A 145 8.56 17.37 -26.82
C TYR A 145 9.32 16.04 -26.89
N GLU A 146 8.89 15.11 -27.75
CA GLU A 146 9.54 13.82 -27.91
C GLU A 146 10.69 13.87 -28.91
N LYS A 147 11.86 13.37 -28.53
CA LYS A 147 13.04 13.29 -29.40
C LYS A 147 12.89 12.21 -30.50
N VAL A 148 12.03 11.22 -30.29
CA VAL A 148 11.85 10.08 -31.21
C VAL A 148 10.54 10.24 -31.95
N LYS A 149 10.63 10.59 -33.24
CA LYS A 149 9.45 10.76 -34.11
C LYS A 149 8.93 9.44 -34.73
N THR A 150 9.74 8.38 -34.74
CA THR A 150 9.35 7.06 -35.23
C THR A 150 8.81 6.18 -34.11
N ASN A 151 7.77 5.41 -34.38
CA ASN A 151 7.20 4.50 -33.39
C ASN A 151 7.91 3.11 -33.46
N PRO A 152 8.96 2.89 -32.65
CA PRO A 152 9.67 1.59 -32.64
C PRO A 152 8.82 0.46 -32.07
N TYR A 153 7.67 0.80 -31.50
CA TYR A 153 6.77 -0.16 -30.83
C TYR A 153 5.47 -0.41 -31.60
N PHE A 154 5.40 -0.07 -32.89
CA PHE A 154 4.18 -0.15 -33.67
C PHE A 154 3.46 -1.51 -33.55
N TRP A 155 4.16 -2.61 -33.81
CA TRP A 155 3.58 -3.95 -33.74
C TRP A 155 3.15 -4.32 -32.30
N ARG A 156 3.94 -3.98 -31.30
CA ARG A 156 3.59 -4.16 -29.90
C ARG A 156 2.29 -3.44 -29.55
N GLU A 157 2.12 -2.21 -30.01
CA GLU A 157 0.92 -1.40 -29.76
C GLU A 157 -0.32 -2.00 -30.48
N GLN A 158 -0.18 -2.58 -31.68
CA GLN A 158 -1.30 -3.25 -32.35
C GLN A 158 -1.73 -4.52 -31.58
N LEU A 159 -0.80 -5.38 -31.17
CA LEU A 159 -1.10 -6.57 -30.37
C LEU A 159 -1.70 -6.22 -29.02
N ALA A 160 -1.17 -5.19 -28.36
CA ALA A 160 -1.71 -4.69 -27.09
C ALA A 160 -3.12 -4.08 -27.25
N ALA A 161 -3.43 -3.50 -28.41
CA ALA A 161 -4.78 -3.01 -28.72
C ALA A 161 -5.79 -4.16 -28.89
N LEU A 162 -5.41 -5.25 -29.56
CA LEU A 162 -6.26 -6.46 -29.68
C LEU A 162 -6.55 -7.08 -28.31
N ARG A 163 -5.52 -7.20 -27.44
CA ARG A 163 -5.71 -7.67 -26.08
C ARG A 163 -6.64 -6.74 -25.28
N SER A 164 -6.51 -5.44 -25.46
CA SER A 164 -7.38 -4.46 -24.79
C SER A 164 -8.82 -4.54 -25.26
N LEU A 165 -9.05 -4.80 -26.56
CA LEU A 165 -10.39 -5.04 -27.11
C LEU A 165 -11.04 -6.27 -26.48
N TRP A 166 -10.28 -7.36 -26.36
CA TRP A 166 -10.73 -8.57 -25.67
C TRP A 166 -11.13 -8.29 -24.22
N LEU A 167 -10.31 -7.53 -23.47
CA LEU A 167 -10.63 -7.15 -22.09
C LEU A 167 -11.89 -6.29 -21.99
N VAL A 168 -12.11 -5.34 -22.91
CA VAL A 168 -13.35 -4.55 -22.97
C VAL A 168 -14.55 -5.44 -23.24
N PHE A 169 -14.41 -6.40 -24.17
CA PHE A 169 -15.47 -7.38 -24.46
C PHE A 169 -15.80 -8.22 -23.22
N CYS A 170 -14.80 -8.76 -22.53
CA CYS A 170 -14.98 -9.52 -21.29
C CYS A 170 -15.72 -8.73 -20.20
N VAL A 171 -15.39 -7.45 -20.03
CA VAL A 171 -16.04 -6.59 -19.01
C VAL A 171 -17.51 -6.28 -19.36
N ARG A 172 -17.87 -6.25 -20.64
CA ARG A 172 -19.22 -5.89 -21.11
C ARG A 172 -20.16 -7.08 -21.38
N THR A 173 -19.67 -8.31 -21.24
CA THR A 173 -20.47 -9.52 -21.54
C THR A 173 -20.60 -10.41 -20.30
N PRO A 174 -21.69 -11.23 -20.19
CA PRO A 174 -21.83 -12.22 -19.12
C PRO A 174 -20.72 -13.27 -19.06
N ILE A 175 -19.87 -13.36 -20.08
CA ILE A 175 -18.71 -14.27 -20.12
C ILE A 175 -17.74 -14.00 -18.97
N CYS A 176 -17.59 -12.74 -18.55
CA CYS A 176 -16.78 -12.40 -17.38
C CYS A 176 -17.26 -13.08 -16.08
N TYR A 177 -18.55 -13.34 -15.92
CA TYR A 177 -19.10 -14.07 -14.76
C TYR A 177 -18.70 -15.55 -14.79
N ILE A 178 -18.69 -16.19 -15.98
CA ILE A 178 -18.31 -17.60 -16.14
C ILE A 178 -16.79 -17.75 -15.92
N GLU A 179 -15.96 -16.89 -16.51
CA GLU A 179 -14.51 -16.88 -16.26
C GLU A 179 -14.18 -16.59 -14.80
N SER A 180 -14.84 -15.62 -14.18
CA SER A 180 -14.62 -15.30 -12.76
C SER A 180 -15.05 -16.47 -11.86
N TRP A 181 -16.14 -17.18 -12.19
CA TRP A 181 -16.60 -18.34 -11.45
C TRP A 181 -15.63 -19.54 -11.57
N ILE A 182 -15.14 -19.82 -12.78
CA ILE A 182 -14.13 -20.89 -13.01
C ILE A 182 -12.83 -20.53 -12.30
N TYR A 183 -12.35 -19.28 -12.47
CA TYR A 183 -11.15 -18.77 -11.81
C TYR A 183 -11.27 -18.85 -10.28
N ARG A 184 -12.42 -18.44 -9.74
CA ARG A 184 -12.74 -18.54 -8.31
C ARG A 184 -12.67 -19.98 -7.81
N LYS A 185 -13.24 -20.94 -8.53
CA LYS A 185 -13.14 -22.38 -8.16
C LYS A 185 -11.71 -22.92 -8.20
N ILE A 186 -10.93 -22.53 -9.20
CA ILE A 186 -9.53 -22.93 -9.33
C ILE A 186 -8.72 -22.28 -8.18
N LEU A 187 -8.95 -21.00 -7.92
CA LEU A 187 -8.29 -20.25 -6.86
C LEU A 187 -8.61 -20.86 -5.46
N ILE A 188 -9.87 -21.13 -5.15
CA ILE A 188 -10.27 -21.76 -3.89
C ILE A 188 -9.58 -23.13 -3.69
N ARG A 189 -9.49 -23.95 -4.76
CA ARG A 189 -8.75 -25.22 -4.69
C ARG A 189 -7.26 -25.01 -4.45
N ARG A 190 -6.67 -24.01 -5.08
CA ARG A 190 -5.26 -23.63 -4.89
C ARG A 190 -5.01 -23.13 -3.46
N LEU A 191 -5.92 -22.31 -2.92
CA LEU A 191 -5.84 -21.77 -1.57
C LEU A 191 -5.92 -22.87 -0.50
N ARG A 192 -6.86 -23.82 -0.64
CA ARG A 192 -6.95 -24.97 0.28
C ARG A 192 -5.68 -25.83 0.27
N ARG A 193 -5.05 -25.99 -0.89
CA ARG A 193 -3.77 -26.70 -1.00
C ARG A 193 -2.64 -25.90 -0.34
N ASN A 194 -2.60 -24.59 -0.53
CA ASN A 194 -1.62 -23.71 0.09
C ASN A 194 -1.79 -23.68 1.61
N GLU A 195 -3.03 -23.66 2.13
CA GLU A 195 -3.33 -23.70 3.57
C GLU A 195 -2.74 -24.96 4.23
N GLN A 196 -2.98 -26.13 3.64
CA GLN A 196 -2.38 -27.39 4.13
C GLN A 196 -0.84 -27.36 4.10
N GLN A 197 -0.26 -26.78 3.04
CA GLN A 197 1.18 -26.61 2.92
C GLN A 197 1.71 -25.63 3.98
N PHE A 198 1.02 -24.52 4.23
CA PHE A 198 1.40 -23.55 5.27
C PHE A 198 1.29 -24.19 6.66
N ASP A 199 0.26 -24.94 6.94
CA ASP A 199 0.09 -25.62 8.23
C ASP A 199 1.26 -26.58 8.52
N ALA A 200 1.66 -27.39 7.54
CA ALA A 200 2.82 -28.28 7.69
C ALA A 200 4.14 -27.51 7.89
N GLN A 201 4.31 -26.39 7.21
CA GLN A 201 5.48 -25.52 7.39
C GLN A 201 5.44 -24.79 8.74
N ASN A 202 4.28 -24.28 9.13
CA ASN A 202 4.08 -23.60 10.41
C ASN A 202 4.40 -24.52 11.59
N GLU A 203 3.96 -25.79 11.55
CA GLU A 203 4.26 -26.78 12.59
C GLU A 203 5.78 -26.96 12.75
N GLN A 204 6.51 -27.11 11.62
CA GLN A 204 7.98 -27.24 11.65
C GLN A 204 8.67 -26.00 12.20
N ILE A 205 8.23 -24.82 11.78
CA ILE A 205 8.80 -23.54 12.24
C ILE A 205 8.50 -23.36 13.74
N LEU A 206 7.25 -23.58 14.15
CA LEU A 206 6.81 -23.48 15.55
C LEU A 206 7.66 -24.39 16.46
N GLN A 207 7.78 -25.68 16.13
CA GLN A 207 8.57 -26.64 16.89
C GLN A 207 10.05 -26.23 16.97
N ARG A 208 10.64 -25.74 15.86
CA ARG A 208 12.01 -25.24 15.84
C ARG A 208 12.15 -24.01 16.73
N ALA A 209 11.27 -23.00 16.58
CA ALA A 209 11.34 -21.75 17.29
C ALA A 209 11.13 -21.90 18.80
N MET A 210 10.31 -22.87 19.23
CA MET A 210 10.09 -23.17 20.65
C MET A 210 11.23 -23.95 21.31
N LYS A 211 12.15 -24.52 20.51
CA LYS A 211 13.27 -25.29 21.03
C LYS A 211 14.41 -24.35 21.40
N ASN A 212 14.85 -24.41 22.66
CA ASN A 212 16.01 -23.63 23.16
C ASN A 212 15.80 -22.10 23.08
N VAL A 213 14.67 -21.61 23.52
CA VAL A 213 14.39 -20.16 23.57
C VAL A 213 15.44 -19.45 24.44
N ASP A 214 16.12 -18.47 23.87
CA ASP A 214 17.07 -17.65 24.59
C ASP A 214 16.33 -16.66 25.49
N LYS A 215 16.45 -16.87 26.80
CA LYS A 215 15.83 -16.02 27.83
C LYS A 215 16.60 -14.74 28.12
N SER A 216 17.77 -14.56 27.52
CA SER A 216 18.59 -13.35 27.70
C SER A 216 18.13 -12.19 26.82
N MET A 217 17.28 -12.47 25.81
CA MET A 217 16.71 -11.47 24.93
C MET A 217 15.18 -11.39 25.03
N PRO A 218 14.57 -10.27 24.66
CA PRO A 218 13.11 -10.16 24.59
C PRO A 218 12.48 -11.19 23.65
N LEU A 219 11.36 -11.78 24.03
CA LEU A 219 10.69 -12.83 23.23
C LEU A 219 10.32 -12.35 21.83
N THR A 220 9.87 -11.12 21.69
CA THR A 220 9.54 -10.52 20.38
C THR A 220 10.76 -10.44 19.46
N GLU A 221 11.90 -10.02 19.98
CA GLU A 221 13.17 -10.02 19.25
C GLU A 221 13.59 -11.43 18.89
N TYR A 222 13.58 -12.35 19.87
CA TYR A 222 13.96 -13.75 19.64
C TYR A 222 13.14 -14.39 18.52
N PHE A 223 11.81 -14.31 18.59
CA PHE A 223 10.96 -14.94 17.59
C PHE A 223 11.06 -14.28 16.21
N PHE A 224 11.30 -12.96 16.16
CA PHE A 224 11.59 -12.31 14.88
C PHE A 224 12.89 -12.89 14.27
N CYS A 225 13.95 -13.03 15.05
CA CYS A 225 15.19 -13.64 14.59
C CYS A 225 14.99 -15.08 14.11
N GLN A 226 14.17 -15.87 14.82
CA GLN A 226 13.84 -17.25 14.39
C GLN A 226 13.12 -17.29 13.04
N LEU A 227 12.20 -16.35 12.75
CA LEU A 227 11.57 -16.25 11.45
C LEU A 227 12.56 -15.77 10.37
N MET A 228 13.42 -14.82 10.68
CA MET A 228 14.47 -14.31 9.80
C MET A 228 15.47 -15.43 9.41
N GLU A 229 16.01 -16.15 10.38
CA GLU A 229 16.94 -17.29 10.15
C GLU A 229 16.25 -18.44 9.41
N GLY A 230 14.95 -18.59 9.58
CA GLY A 230 14.13 -19.54 8.85
C GLY A 230 13.92 -19.21 7.38
N GLY A 231 14.39 -18.04 6.92
CA GLY A 231 14.26 -17.61 5.53
C GLY A 231 12.84 -17.23 5.15
N SER A 232 12.04 -16.68 6.08
CA SER A 232 10.68 -16.24 5.78
C SER A 232 10.67 -15.19 4.66
N SER A 233 9.82 -15.42 3.66
CA SER A 233 9.64 -14.57 2.49
C SER A 233 8.66 -13.43 2.76
N THR A 234 8.84 -12.29 2.14
CA THR A 234 7.93 -11.13 2.25
C THR A 234 6.94 -11.02 1.07
N GLU A 235 6.61 -12.12 0.43
CA GLU A 235 5.66 -12.17 -0.69
C GLU A 235 4.23 -12.58 -0.29
N PHE A 236 3.89 -12.52 1.00
CA PHE A 236 2.58 -12.96 1.47
C PHE A 236 1.45 -12.05 0.98
N THR A 237 0.44 -12.66 0.34
CA THR A 237 -0.80 -11.99 -0.06
C THR A 237 -1.97 -12.83 0.41
N GLN A 238 -2.77 -12.33 1.36
CA GLN A 238 -4.01 -12.98 1.74
C GLN A 238 -5.02 -12.91 0.57
N PRO A 239 -5.69 -14.02 0.25
CA PRO A 239 -6.73 -14.00 -0.76
C PRO A 239 -7.94 -13.21 -0.29
N MET A 240 -8.47 -12.38 -1.18
CA MET A 240 -9.60 -11.47 -0.89
C MET A 240 -10.97 -12.06 -1.25
N GLU A 241 -11.01 -13.23 -1.91
CA GLU A 241 -12.24 -13.78 -2.45
C GLU A 241 -13.09 -14.54 -1.43
N GLU A 242 -12.46 -15.16 -0.44
CA GLU A 242 -13.13 -15.88 0.65
C GLU A 242 -12.37 -15.57 1.95
N GLU A 243 -13.08 -15.04 2.94
CA GLU A 243 -12.49 -14.75 4.23
C GLU A 243 -12.27 -16.03 5.03
N ARG A 244 -11.04 -16.23 5.46
CA ARG A 244 -10.63 -17.33 6.34
C ARG A 244 -9.38 -16.98 7.11
N LEU A 245 -9.19 -17.60 8.24
CA LEU A 245 -7.95 -17.48 8.98
C LEU A 245 -6.81 -18.18 8.21
N MET A 246 -5.85 -17.42 7.75
CA MET A 246 -4.62 -17.93 7.16
C MET A 246 -3.43 -17.42 7.96
N VAL A 247 -2.64 -18.33 8.49
CA VAL A 247 -1.38 -18.04 9.19
C VAL A 247 -0.25 -18.61 8.37
N SER A 248 0.80 -17.85 8.17
CA SER A 248 2.00 -18.31 7.45
C SER A 248 3.25 -17.73 8.07
N LEU A 249 3.95 -18.53 8.85
CA LEU A 249 5.26 -18.18 9.43
C LEU A 249 6.39 -18.12 8.38
N SER A 250 6.15 -18.63 7.18
CA SER A 250 7.13 -18.65 6.07
C SER A 250 6.92 -17.55 5.02
N HIS A 251 5.74 -16.93 4.97
CA HIS A 251 5.41 -15.88 4.01
C HIS A 251 4.68 -14.77 4.75
N VAL A 252 5.34 -13.63 4.94
CA VAL A 252 4.89 -12.56 5.83
C VAL A 252 4.97 -11.19 5.16
N ASP A 253 4.21 -10.23 5.68
CA ASP A 253 4.41 -8.80 5.45
C ASP A 253 4.75 -8.08 6.77
N CYS A 254 4.88 -6.76 6.75
CA CYS A 254 5.24 -6.02 7.96
C CYS A 254 4.20 -6.11 9.07
N THR A 255 2.94 -6.41 8.76
CA THR A 255 1.87 -6.57 9.75
C THR A 255 1.80 -8.01 10.25
N THR A 256 1.75 -8.97 9.33
CA THR A 256 1.60 -10.38 9.69
C THR A 256 2.81 -10.90 10.46
N VAL A 257 4.05 -10.47 10.15
CA VAL A 257 5.23 -10.85 10.94
C VAL A 257 5.12 -10.41 12.39
N MET A 258 4.50 -9.26 12.68
CA MET A 258 4.29 -8.82 14.07
C MET A 258 3.24 -9.65 14.78
N GLU A 259 2.15 -10.01 14.09
CA GLU A 259 1.13 -10.93 14.62
C GLU A 259 1.73 -12.32 14.86
N ASP A 260 2.56 -12.82 13.95
CA ASP A 260 3.25 -14.11 14.08
C ASP A 260 4.22 -14.12 15.27
N VAL A 261 5.04 -13.08 15.40
CA VAL A 261 5.98 -12.91 16.52
C VAL A 261 5.24 -12.86 17.85
N LEU A 262 4.16 -12.09 17.93
CA LEU A 262 3.34 -12.02 19.15
C LEU A 262 2.66 -13.37 19.46
N ALA A 263 2.11 -14.04 18.45
CA ALA A 263 1.48 -15.35 18.65
C ALA A 263 2.50 -16.40 19.13
N LEU A 264 3.71 -16.43 18.57
CA LEU A 264 4.81 -17.29 19.02
C LEU A 264 5.24 -16.95 20.47
N ALA A 265 5.38 -15.67 20.79
CA ALA A 265 5.74 -15.22 22.13
C ALA A 265 4.67 -15.61 23.17
N LEU A 266 3.39 -15.48 22.81
CA LEU A 266 2.25 -15.91 23.63
C LEU A 266 2.23 -17.41 23.83
N CYS A 267 2.43 -18.19 22.77
CA CYS A 267 2.56 -19.65 22.86
C CYS A 267 3.65 -20.06 23.87
N TYR A 268 4.80 -19.42 23.79
CA TYR A 268 5.90 -19.70 24.70
C TYR A 268 5.59 -19.27 26.14
N ARG A 269 5.11 -18.04 26.34
CA ARG A 269 4.77 -17.47 27.64
C ARG A 269 3.77 -18.35 28.42
N ASP A 270 2.76 -18.83 27.70
CA ASP A 270 1.63 -19.54 28.30
C ASP A 270 1.83 -21.07 28.29
N GLY A 271 2.98 -21.57 27.79
CA GLY A 271 3.30 -23.00 27.70
C GLY A 271 2.40 -23.77 26.74
N ARG A 272 1.83 -23.10 25.73
CA ARG A 272 0.90 -23.63 24.73
C ARG A 272 1.56 -23.56 23.34
N ALA A 273 2.09 -24.65 22.85
CA ALA A 273 2.94 -24.66 21.65
C ALA A 273 2.43 -25.59 20.55
N THR A 274 1.11 -25.69 20.39
CA THR A 274 0.51 -26.38 19.24
C THR A 274 0.16 -25.39 18.13
N LEU A 275 0.00 -25.89 16.90
CA LEU A 275 -0.43 -25.07 15.78
C LEU A 275 -1.82 -24.45 16.01
N ASP A 276 -2.72 -25.16 16.67
CA ASP A 276 -4.05 -24.67 17.02
C ASP A 276 -3.97 -23.53 18.04
N ASP A 277 -3.07 -23.60 19.03
CA ASP A 277 -2.81 -22.52 19.97
C ASP A 277 -2.27 -21.27 19.26
N LEU A 278 -1.30 -21.44 18.36
CA LEU A 278 -0.77 -20.35 17.52
C LEU A 278 -1.88 -19.67 16.72
N LYS A 279 -2.72 -20.47 16.05
CA LYS A 279 -3.87 -19.98 15.28
C LYS A 279 -4.91 -19.29 16.16
N ASP A 280 -5.12 -19.74 17.40
CA ASP A 280 -6.06 -19.10 18.34
C ASP A 280 -5.57 -17.71 18.75
N TYR A 281 -4.29 -17.56 19.15
CA TYR A 281 -3.72 -16.27 19.47
C TYR A 281 -3.76 -15.31 18.28
N TYR A 282 -3.37 -15.79 17.09
CA TYR A 282 -3.43 -15.01 15.86
C TYR A 282 -4.86 -14.56 15.55
N ARG A 283 -5.86 -15.45 15.63
CA ARG A 283 -7.28 -15.18 15.39
C ARG A 283 -7.81 -14.09 16.31
N ARG A 284 -7.45 -14.12 17.60
CA ARG A 284 -7.89 -13.14 18.61
C ARG A 284 -7.29 -11.74 18.39
N MET A 285 -6.12 -11.63 17.78
CA MET A 285 -5.54 -10.36 17.36
C MET A 285 -6.09 -9.89 16.00
N HIS A 286 -6.19 -10.82 15.05
CA HIS A 286 -6.49 -10.52 13.66
C HIS A 286 -7.96 -10.20 13.39
N TYR A 287 -8.87 -10.69 14.24
CA TYR A 287 -10.31 -10.46 14.13
C TYR A 287 -10.90 -9.90 15.42
N GLN A 288 -11.83 -8.96 15.27
CA GLN A 288 -12.58 -8.41 16.38
C GLN A 288 -13.35 -9.56 17.08
N ASP A 289 -13.14 -9.69 18.40
CA ASP A 289 -13.71 -10.76 19.24
C ASP A 289 -13.44 -12.18 18.69
N GLY A 290 -12.41 -12.35 17.88
CA GLY A 290 -12.03 -13.61 17.27
C GLY A 290 -13.02 -14.18 16.25
N VAL A 291 -13.97 -13.41 15.76
CA VAL A 291 -14.98 -13.85 14.78
C VAL A 291 -14.43 -13.70 13.36
N ILE A 292 -14.26 -14.79 12.63
CA ILE A 292 -13.68 -14.81 11.29
C ILE A 292 -14.70 -14.30 10.26
N SER A 293 -14.56 -13.06 9.83
CA SER A 293 -15.28 -12.48 8.68
C SER A 293 -14.50 -11.26 8.15
N PHE A 294 -14.75 -10.87 6.90
CA PHE A 294 -14.14 -9.66 6.35
C PHE A 294 -14.50 -8.40 7.15
N ALA A 295 -15.74 -8.30 7.63
CA ALA A 295 -16.23 -7.17 8.41
C ALA A 295 -15.55 -7.03 9.78
N THR A 296 -15.19 -8.17 10.40
CA THR A 296 -14.55 -8.22 11.72
C THR A 296 -13.03 -8.26 11.66
N ARG A 297 -12.43 -8.46 10.47
CA ARG A 297 -10.98 -8.40 10.31
C ARG A 297 -10.44 -7.05 10.77
N ASN A 298 -9.35 -7.06 11.48
CA ASN A 298 -8.64 -5.86 11.91
C ASN A 298 -7.76 -5.35 10.77
N HIS A 299 -8.36 -4.63 9.82
CA HIS A 299 -7.70 -4.14 8.62
C HIS A 299 -6.71 -2.99 8.87
N TYR A 300 -6.71 -2.42 10.06
CA TYR A 300 -5.81 -1.36 10.49
C TYR A 300 -4.97 -1.85 11.66
N PHE A 301 -3.71 -1.44 11.69
CA PHE A 301 -2.82 -1.88 12.77
C PHE A 301 -3.33 -1.47 14.15
N THR A 302 -3.90 -0.28 14.29
CA THR A 302 -4.49 0.16 15.56
C THR A 302 -5.65 -0.74 15.99
N TRP A 303 -6.42 -1.33 15.07
CA TRP A 303 -7.47 -2.28 15.40
C TRP A 303 -6.89 -3.63 15.87
N ILE A 304 -5.78 -4.08 15.28
CA ILE A 304 -5.03 -5.27 15.74
C ILE A 304 -4.54 -5.03 17.16
N MET A 305 -3.90 -3.89 17.40
CA MET A 305 -3.39 -3.56 18.74
C MET A 305 -4.51 -3.36 19.78
N GLN A 306 -5.64 -2.79 19.40
CA GLN A 306 -6.82 -2.71 20.28
C GLN A 306 -7.30 -4.09 20.71
N SER A 307 -7.38 -5.06 19.78
CA SER A 307 -7.70 -6.44 20.12
C SER A 307 -6.62 -7.07 21.00
N ALA A 308 -5.35 -6.91 20.69
CA ALA A 308 -4.23 -7.45 21.47
C ALA A 308 -4.17 -6.84 22.89
N ILE A 309 -4.44 -5.55 23.07
CA ILE A 309 -4.51 -4.89 24.37
C ILE A 309 -5.71 -5.40 25.17
N LYS A 310 -6.88 -5.51 24.54
CA LYS A 310 -8.10 -6.05 25.17
C LYS A 310 -7.89 -7.46 25.74
N GLU A 311 -7.14 -8.28 25.00
CA GLU A 311 -6.80 -9.65 25.38
C GLU A 311 -5.63 -9.75 26.39
N GLY A 312 -5.00 -8.62 26.75
CA GLY A 312 -3.83 -8.61 27.64
C GLY A 312 -2.56 -9.21 27.01
N PHE A 313 -2.46 -9.17 25.69
CA PHE A 313 -1.30 -9.68 24.97
C PHE A 313 -0.16 -8.69 24.87
N VAL A 314 -0.49 -7.39 24.80
CA VAL A 314 0.47 -6.28 24.75
C VAL A 314 -0.06 -5.09 25.56
N GLU A 315 0.84 -4.22 25.98
CA GLU A 315 0.52 -2.91 26.54
C GLU A 315 0.96 -1.78 25.59
N ARG A 316 0.24 -0.67 25.60
CA ARG A 316 0.66 0.54 24.90
C ARG A 316 1.53 1.38 25.82
N ILE A 317 2.78 1.60 25.41
CA ILE A 317 3.74 2.42 26.15
C ILE A 317 3.50 3.91 25.86
N SER A 318 3.07 4.26 24.64
CA SER A 318 2.67 5.62 24.29
C SER A 318 1.50 6.08 25.16
N PRO A 319 1.65 7.14 25.98
CA PRO A 319 0.62 7.59 26.92
C PRO A 319 -0.58 8.23 26.19
N ASP A 320 -1.71 8.39 26.89
CA ASP A 320 -2.91 9.02 26.32
C ASP A 320 -2.74 10.53 26.10
N LYS A 321 -1.90 11.18 26.88
CA LYS A 321 -1.61 12.62 26.77
C LYS A 321 -0.15 12.83 26.39
N PRO A 322 0.14 13.89 25.64
CA PRO A 322 1.51 14.25 25.30
C PRO A 322 2.35 14.45 26.55
N VAL A 323 3.44 13.72 26.64
CA VAL A 323 4.50 13.85 27.64
C VAL A 323 5.82 13.48 26.96
N PHE A 324 6.88 14.21 27.24
CA PHE A 324 8.17 13.98 26.62
C PHE A 324 8.68 12.55 26.92
N PRO A 325 9.16 11.79 25.93
CA PRO A 325 9.38 12.15 24.52
C PRO A 325 8.16 11.95 23.59
N PHE A 326 7.01 11.49 24.05
CA PHE A 326 5.77 11.26 23.29
C PHE A 326 5.00 12.58 23.09
N THR A 327 5.59 13.53 22.39
CA THR A 327 5.03 14.88 22.18
C THR A 327 4.14 14.99 20.95
N GLY A 328 4.28 14.07 19.97
CA GLY A 328 3.42 14.00 18.80
C GLY A 328 2.03 13.47 19.16
N VAL A 329 1.00 13.96 18.48
CA VAL A 329 -0.39 13.48 18.61
C VAL A 329 -0.92 13.13 17.24
N GLN A 330 -1.34 11.89 17.07
CA GLN A 330 -2.15 11.47 15.92
C GLN A 330 -3.61 11.46 16.36
N ASP A 331 -4.44 12.19 15.63
CA ASP A 331 -5.90 12.23 15.83
C ASP A 331 -6.58 12.22 14.46
N MET A 332 -7.01 11.06 14.01
CA MET A 332 -7.53 10.87 12.68
C MET A 332 -8.69 9.90 12.63
N GLN A 333 -9.45 9.96 11.55
CA GLN A 333 -10.47 8.97 11.20
C GLN A 333 -9.91 8.01 10.15
N PRO A 334 -9.80 6.70 10.44
CA PRO A 334 -9.43 5.71 9.43
C PRO A 334 -10.41 5.77 8.26
N SER A 335 -9.92 5.79 7.03
CA SER A 335 -10.79 5.92 5.85
C SER A 335 -10.22 5.30 4.58
N TYR A 336 -9.05 4.67 4.66
CA TYR A 336 -8.35 4.16 3.48
C TYR A 336 -9.17 3.11 2.72
N MET A 337 -9.84 2.19 3.41
CA MET A 337 -10.60 1.12 2.77
C MET A 337 -11.85 1.66 2.04
N THR A 338 -12.64 2.51 2.68
CA THR A 338 -13.84 3.09 2.05
C THR A 338 -13.49 4.02 0.89
N ARG A 339 -12.40 4.78 1.01
CA ARG A 339 -11.90 5.65 -0.08
C ARG A 339 -11.33 4.87 -1.25
N ASN A 340 -10.78 3.68 -1.00
CA ASN A 340 -10.13 2.82 -1.99
C ASN A 340 -10.82 1.45 -2.07
N LYS A 341 -12.16 1.41 -1.92
CA LYS A 341 -12.95 0.16 -1.87
C LYS A 341 -12.61 -0.84 -2.98
N TYR A 342 -12.23 -0.34 -4.14
CA TYR A 342 -11.87 -1.14 -5.31
C TYR A 342 -10.60 -2.01 -5.11
N LEU A 343 -9.71 -1.65 -4.17
CA LEU A 343 -8.54 -2.45 -3.82
C LEU A 343 -8.92 -3.70 -3.01
N PHE A 344 -10.13 -3.71 -2.45
CA PHE A 344 -10.63 -4.72 -1.51
C PHE A 344 -11.82 -5.50 -2.10
N ARG A 345 -11.95 -5.54 -3.42
CA ARG A 345 -12.94 -6.33 -4.14
C ARG A 345 -12.58 -7.83 -4.12
N PRO A 346 -13.57 -8.76 -4.14
CA PRO A 346 -15.00 -8.48 -4.19
C PRO A 346 -15.64 -8.16 -2.82
N GLN A 347 -14.91 -8.29 -1.72
CA GLN A 347 -15.47 -8.18 -0.37
C GLN A 347 -16.15 -6.82 -0.09
N MET A 348 -15.55 -5.72 -0.56
CA MET A 348 -16.12 -4.37 -0.38
C MET A 348 -17.23 -4.04 -1.40
N ASP A 349 -17.53 -4.94 -2.35
CA ASP A 349 -18.73 -4.85 -3.20
C ASP A 349 -19.97 -5.41 -2.48
N ASP A 350 -19.79 -6.24 -1.45
CA ASP A 350 -20.87 -6.64 -0.55
C ASP A 350 -21.26 -5.49 0.36
N GLU A 351 -22.53 -5.09 0.32
CA GLU A 351 -23.05 -3.92 1.05
C GLU A 351 -22.89 -4.06 2.56
N LYS A 352 -23.11 -5.26 3.12
CA LYS A 352 -22.98 -5.53 4.55
C LYS A 352 -21.52 -5.37 5.02
N ASN A 353 -20.57 -5.88 4.24
CA ASN A 353 -19.16 -5.68 4.53
C ASN A 353 -18.76 -4.21 4.46
N TYR A 354 -19.22 -3.50 3.41
CA TYR A 354 -18.94 -2.08 3.24
C TYR A 354 -19.48 -1.25 4.40
N GLU A 355 -20.76 -1.45 4.77
CA GLU A 355 -21.40 -0.74 5.88
C GLU A 355 -20.71 -1.01 7.23
N ALA A 356 -20.36 -2.27 7.50
CA ALA A 356 -19.68 -2.65 8.74
C ALA A 356 -18.29 -1.99 8.83
N ILE A 357 -17.50 -1.99 7.74
CA ILE A 357 -16.19 -1.32 7.70
C ILE A 357 -16.36 0.20 7.80
N ALA A 358 -17.33 0.79 7.09
CA ALA A 358 -17.59 2.22 7.14
C ALA A 358 -17.99 2.67 8.55
N LEU A 359 -18.80 1.88 9.26
CA LEU A 359 -19.17 2.13 10.64
C LEU A 359 -17.97 2.10 11.59
N ARG A 360 -17.10 1.07 11.48
CA ARG A 360 -15.87 1.00 12.29
C ARG A 360 -14.93 2.17 12.00
N GLN A 361 -14.83 2.60 10.76
CA GLN A 361 -14.01 3.74 10.36
C GLN A 361 -14.55 5.09 10.87
N GLN A 362 -15.79 5.18 11.37
CA GLN A 362 -16.29 6.40 12.03
C GLN A 362 -15.62 6.63 13.38
N GLN A 363 -15.08 5.59 14.01
CA GLN A 363 -14.36 5.73 15.26
C GLN A 363 -13.00 6.40 15.03
N ARG A 364 -12.80 7.56 15.66
CA ARG A 364 -11.51 8.26 15.60
C ARG A 364 -10.45 7.47 16.35
N VAL A 365 -9.27 7.45 15.78
CA VAL A 365 -8.08 6.88 16.39
C VAL A 365 -7.24 8.03 16.93
N ARG A 366 -6.98 8.03 18.23
CA ARG A 366 -6.14 9.02 18.88
C ARG A 366 -5.08 8.34 19.74
N PHE A 367 -3.82 8.73 19.52
CA PHE A 367 -2.68 8.26 20.31
C PHE A 367 -1.52 9.26 20.23
N THR A 368 -0.62 9.20 21.21
CA THR A 368 0.63 9.94 21.18
C THR A 368 1.73 9.12 20.55
N TYR A 369 2.75 9.79 20.05
CA TYR A 369 3.93 9.16 19.45
C TYR A 369 5.19 9.98 19.70
N ILE A 370 6.35 9.35 19.58
CA ILE A 370 7.65 10.02 19.62
C ILE A 370 7.92 10.57 18.21
N PRO A 371 8.04 11.91 18.03
CA PRO A 371 8.42 12.51 16.76
C PRO A 371 9.76 11.97 16.24
N ARG A 372 9.88 11.78 14.93
CA ARG A 372 11.09 11.23 14.31
C ARG A 372 12.35 12.01 14.64
N GLU A 373 12.25 13.32 14.86
CA GLU A 373 13.36 14.20 15.21
C GLU A 373 14.00 13.82 16.57
N LEU A 374 13.21 13.26 17.48
CA LEU A 374 13.69 12.79 18.78
C LEU A 374 14.33 11.39 18.71
N LEU A 375 14.15 10.63 17.63
CA LEU A 375 14.74 9.28 17.49
C LEU A 375 16.28 9.32 17.34
N ASN A 376 16.88 10.49 17.24
CA ASN A 376 18.34 10.68 17.25
C ASN A 376 18.93 10.79 18.67
N MET A 377 18.10 10.82 19.71
CA MET A 377 18.56 10.88 21.10
C MET A 377 19.21 9.55 21.51
N PRO A 378 20.20 9.58 22.41
CA PRO A 378 20.87 8.36 22.87
C PRO A 378 19.99 7.56 23.86
N GLN A 379 20.39 6.31 24.11
CA GLN A 379 19.66 5.36 24.97
C GLN A 379 19.55 5.83 26.45
N ASP A 380 20.55 6.53 26.93
CA ASP A 380 20.59 7.06 28.31
C ASP A 380 19.77 8.33 28.51
N SER A 381 19.09 8.80 27.48
CA SER A 381 18.10 9.87 27.52
C SER A 381 16.68 9.33 27.78
N GLU A 382 15.69 10.23 27.72
CA GLU A 382 14.26 9.86 27.80
C GLU A 382 13.80 8.92 26.67
N LEU A 383 14.57 8.81 25.58
CA LEU A 383 14.31 7.84 24.52
C LEU A 383 14.53 6.40 25.01
N GLY A 384 15.28 6.17 26.08
CA GLY A 384 15.42 4.87 26.75
C GLY A 384 14.13 4.28 27.33
N VAL A 385 13.01 4.99 27.25
CA VAL A 385 11.67 4.44 27.48
C VAL A 385 11.36 3.31 26.48
N ILE A 386 11.91 3.39 25.27
CA ILE A 386 11.91 2.29 24.28
C ILE A 386 12.94 1.25 24.74
N ARG A 387 12.53 -0.02 24.79
CA ARG A 387 13.39 -1.15 25.15
C ARG A 387 13.59 -2.07 23.94
N ASP A 388 14.66 -2.86 23.98
CA ASP A 388 14.82 -3.94 23.02
C ASP A 388 13.56 -4.82 23.01
N GLY A 389 13.12 -5.20 21.82
CA GLY A 389 11.92 -6.01 21.62
C GLY A 389 10.60 -5.24 21.60
N ASP A 390 10.57 -3.93 21.92
CA ASP A 390 9.35 -3.14 21.77
C ASP A 390 8.93 -3.04 20.31
N ILE A 391 7.61 -3.08 20.05
CA ILE A 391 7.05 -2.85 18.73
C ILE A 391 6.92 -1.34 18.52
N MET A 392 7.61 -0.84 17.52
CA MET A 392 7.52 0.55 17.08
C MET A 392 6.63 0.65 15.84
N ALA A 393 5.46 1.24 16.01
CA ALA A 393 4.52 1.48 14.92
C ALA A 393 4.81 2.85 14.28
N VAL A 394 5.28 2.85 13.03
CA VAL A 394 5.65 4.06 12.29
C VAL A 394 4.40 4.83 11.91
N VAL A 395 4.24 6.00 12.50
CA VAL A 395 3.07 6.88 12.33
C VAL A 395 3.10 7.54 10.96
N CYS A 396 1.95 7.52 10.28
CA CYS A 396 1.78 8.06 8.94
C CYS A 396 1.30 9.51 8.98
N ASP A 397 1.92 10.37 8.17
CA ASP A 397 1.43 11.73 7.96
C ASP A 397 0.09 11.70 7.20
N GLN A 398 -0.92 12.37 7.76
CA GLN A 398 -2.27 12.43 7.22
C GLN A 398 -2.42 13.38 6.02
N HIS A 399 -1.43 14.24 5.78
CA HIS A 399 -1.38 15.11 4.59
C HIS A 399 -0.83 14.39 3.36
N SER A 400 -0.31 13.16 3.54
CA SER A 400 0.25 12.36 2.46
C SER A 400 -0.82 11.58 1.68
N TRP A 401 -0.39 10.93 0.59
CA TRP A 401 -1.22 10.02 -0.21
C TRP A 401 -1.82 8.83 0.57
N ALA A 402 -1.25 8.52 1.73
CA ALA A 402 -1.74 7.46 2.63
C ALA A 402 -2.85 7.95 3.57
N ARG A 403 -3.55 9.03 3.22
CA ARG A 403 -4.70 9.52 4.00
C ARG A 403 -5.63 8.39 4.42
N GLY A 404 -5.93 8.36 5.71
CA GLY A 404 -6.81 7.35 6.28
C GLY A 404 -6.11 6.07 6.72
N VAL A 405 -4.77 6.01 6.66
CA VAL A 405 -3.93 4.99 7.29
C VAL A 405 -3.15 5.66 8.42
N GLU A 406 -3.24 5.12 9.63
CA GLU A 406 -2.59 5.67 10.83
C GLU A 406 -1.13 5.21 10.98
N ILE A 407 -0.86 3.95 10.63
CA ILE A 407 0.44 3.31 10.76
C ILE A 407 0.88 2.79 9.39
N LYS A 408 2.11 3.11 9.02
CA LYS A 408 2.65 2.79 7.70
C LYS A 408 3.58 1.59 7.69
N HIS A 409 4.29 1.35 8.76
CA HIS A 409 5.27 0.27 8.88
C HIS A 409 5.44 -0.15 10.33
N LEU A 410 5.94 -1.36 10.54
CA LEU A 410 6.16 -1.95 11.86
C LEU A 410 7.60 -2.38 12.01
N LEU A 411 8.15 -2.11 13.18
CA LEU A 411 9.55 -2.31 13.52
C LEU A 411 9.64 -2.97 14.89
N ILE A 412 10.67 -3.77 15.16
CA ILE A 412 11.03 -4.22 16.51
C ILE A 412 12.30 -3.50 16.92
N ALA A 413 12.25 -2.82 18.06
CA ALA A 413 13.32 -2.01 18.58
C ALA A 413 14.56 -2.82 18.94
N LYS A 414 15.74 -2.27 18.64
CA LYS A 414 17.04 -2.80 19.05
C LYS A 414 18.02 -1.66 19.30
N TRP A 415 18.55 -1.58 20.51
CA TRP A 415 19.62 -0.66 20.83
C TRP A 415 20.99 -1.25 20.44
N ILE A 416 21.77 -0.47 19.69
CA ILE A 416 23.14 -0.84 19.26
C ILE A 416 24.02 0.40 19.48
N ASP A 417 25.05 0.28 20.31
CA ASP A 417 26.00 1.35 20.61
C ASP A 417 25.32 2.69 21.01
N GLY A 418 24.24 2.59 21.80
CA GLY A 418 23.46 3.73 22.27
C GLY A 418 22.56 4.39 21.23
N ARG A 419 22.42 3.81 20.02
CA ARG A 419 21.51 4.25 18.97
C ARG A 419 20.36 3.28 18.76
N LEU A 420 19.18 3.82 18.45
CA LEU A 420 17.97 3.03 18.25
C LEU A 420 17.96 2.47 16.82
N HIS A 421 18.29 1.19 16.67
CA HIS A 421 18.10 0.37 15.46
C HIS A 421 16.80 -0.40 15.55
N PHE A 422 16.52 -1.24 14.53
CA PHE A 422 15.28 -2.02 14.48
C PHE A 422 15.36 -3.18 13.50
N TYR A 423 14.62 -4.24 13.80
CA TYR A 423 14.28 -5.28 12.84
C TYR A 423 13.01 -4.92 12.09
N HIS A 424 12.91 -5.32 10.82
CA HIS A 424 11.72 -5.12 10.00
C HIS A 424 11.60 -6.08 8.82
N ALA A 425 10.39 -6.15 8.26
CA ALA A 425 10.15 -6.81 6.99
C ALA A 425 10.32 -5.81 5.82
N THR A 426 11.10 -6.20 4.82
CA THR A 426 11.34 -5.43 3.59
C THR A 426 10.95 -6.26 2.37
N THR A 427 11.00 -5.67 1.19
CA THR A 427 10.85 -6.41 -0.08
C THR A 427 11.95 -7.45 -0.31
N ASN A 428 13.05 -7.36 0.43
CA ASN A 428 14.19 -8.27 0.33
C ASN A 428 14.20 -9.35 1.44
N GLY A 429 13.18 -9.38 2.28
CA GLY A 429 13.06 -10.32 3.40
C GLY A 429 13.06 -9.63 4.77
N LEU A 430 13.20 -10.42 5.81
CA LEU A 430 13.31 -9.96 7.19
C LEU A 430 14.77 -9.60 7.50
N GLY A 431 14.98 -8.57 8.30
CA GLY A 431 16.34 -8.17 8.66
C GLY A 431 16.43 -7.10 9.74
N LEU A 432 17.65 -7.00 10.31
CA LEU A 432 18.08 -5.84 11.07
C LEU A 432 18.43 -4.72 10.09
N ALA A 433 17.95 -3.50 10.35
CA ALA A 433 18.25 -2.36 9.48
C ALA A 433 19.74 -1.96 9.57
N ASP A 434 20.34 -1.65 8.42
CA ASP A 434 21.74 -1.20 8.33
C ASP A 434 21.95 0.21 8.92
N MET A 435 20.87 0.90 9.31
CA MET A 435 20.88 2.27 9.81
C MET A 435 19.96 2.41 11.02
N ASP A 436 20.21 3.44 11.85
CA ASP A 436 19.36 3.77 12.98
C ASP A 436 17.97 4.31 12.53
N ALA A 437 17.01 4.33 13.47
CA ALA A 437 15.63 4.69 13.20
C ALA A 437 15.48 6.16 12.72
N TYR A 438 16.28 7.08 13.23
CA TYR A 438 16.27 8.47 12.78
C TYR A 438 16.74 8.57 11.32
N THR A 439 17.88 7.98 11.01
CA THR A 439 18.44 7.97 9.64
C THR A 439 17.48 7.31 8.65
N TYR A 440 16.78 6.26 9.07
CA TYR A 440 15.76 5.59 8.26
C TYR A 440 14.57 6.50 7.94
N MET A 441 14.13 7.36 8.87
CA MET A 441 12.90 8.14 8.74
C MET A 441 13.12 9.59 8.30
N LYS A 442 14.29 10.21 8.56
CA LYS A 442 14.54 11.66 8.38
C LYS A 442 14.15 12.22 7.02
N ASP A 443 14.39 11.45 5.94
CA ASP A 443 14.12 11.86 4.57
C ASP A 443 12.79 11.32 4.02
N LYS A 444 11.97 10.69 4.89
CA LYS A 444 10.67 10.12 4.51
C LYS A 444 9.53 10.97 5.09
N PHE A 445 9.09 11.97 4.33
CA PHE A 445 8.05 12.92 4.77
C PHE A 445 6.76 12.25 5.26
N THR A 446 6.45 11.03 4.78
CA THR A 446 5.26 10.27 5.22
C THR A 446 5.44 9.55 6.55
N MET A 447 6.61 9.57 7.17
CA MET A 447 6.92 8.91 8.44
C MET A 447 7.24 9.98 9.48
N ILE A 448 6.30 10.26 10.39
CA ILE A 448 6.39 11.40 11.30
C ILE A 448 6.85 11.03 12.71
N GLY A 449 6.96 9.75 13.01
CA GLY A 449 7.43 9.25 14.31
C GLY A 449 7.00 7.83 14.59
N VAL A 450 7.08 7.40 15.85
CA VAL A 450 6.72 6.04 16.28
C VAL A 450 5.82 6.03 17.52
N ALA A 451 4.76 5.24 17.49
CA ALA A 451 4.02 4.80 18.67
C ALA A 451 4.62 3.47 19.16
N VAL A 452 4.62 3.24 20.48
CA VAL A 452 5.35 2.13 21.08
C VAL A 452 4.41 1.20 21.84
N TYR A 453 4.56 -0.10 21.59
CA TYR A 453 3.83 -1.18 22.26
C TYR A 453 4.83 -2.20 22.82
N ARG A 454 4.49 -2.85 23.93
CA ARG A 454 5.34 -3.83 24.62
C ARG A 454 4.57 -5.12 24.86
N PHE A 455 5.25 -6.23 24.64
CA PHE A 455 4.78 -7.59 24.96
C PHE A 455 4.93 -7.92 26.45
#